data_de46d5705dc12347733e25dcf69dd585
#
_entry.id   de46d5705dc12347733e25dcf69dd585
#
_cell.length_a   1.000
_cell.length_b   1.000
_cell.length_c   1.000
_cell.angle_alpha   90.00
_cell.angle_beta   90.00
_cell.angle_gamma   90.00
#
_symmetry.space_group_name_H-M   'P 1'
#
loop_
_entity.id
_entity.type
_entity.pdbx_description
1 polymer ?
#
loop_
_entity_poly.entity_id
_entity_poly.type
_entity_poly.pdbx_seq_one_letter_code
_entity_poly.pdbx_strand_id
1 'polypeptide(L)'
;MGLPDGVHLQKRGFEWYKKNADGSASMRLKQGDKFQLGQTYYCWLRLDVDLGYQISANANVSVNGKKAVYVPGAMVIKVEFTTQGGVWGDLNGDSKRNIMDVQALYAYLTDPSQSPTAGANACDLNDDGSVDVYDLQFLYEVATGLATPPL
;
A
#
# COMPACT_ATOMS: atom_id res chain seq x y z
N MET A 1 2.69 -4.55 15.48
CA MET A 1 2.97 -3.23 16.05
C MET A 1 1.86 -2.90 17.04
N GLY A 2 2.18 -2.70 18.32
CA GLY A 2 1.23 -2.28 19.34
C GLY A 2 1.36 -0.78 19.61
N LEU A 3 0.27 -0.12 19.94
CA LEU A 3 0.32 1.20 20.55
C LEU A 3 0.67 1.04 22.02
N PRO A 4 1.32 2.05 22.66
CA PRO A 4 1.54 2.06 24.11
C PRO A 4 0.21 2.03 24.87
N ASP A 5 0.26 1.61 26.14
CA ASP A 5 -0.91 1.65 27.00
C ASP A 5 -1.49 3.07 27.09
N GLY A 6 -2.80 3.17 27.07
CA GLY A 6 -3.52 4.44 27.11
C GLY A 6 -3.49 5.24 25.81
N VAL A 7 -2.98 4.69 24.71
CA VAL A 7 -2.99 5.32 23.38
C VAL A 7 -3.78 4.43 22.40
N HIS A 8 -4.77 5.02 21.74
CA HIS A 8 -5.68 4.29 20.85
C HIS A 8 -5.80 4.99 19.48
N LEU A 9 -6.09 4.20 18.44
CA LEU A 9 -6.53 4.77 17.16
C LEU A 9 -8.02 5.14 17.26
N GLN A 10 -8.38 6.33 16.82
CA GLN A 10 -9.78 6.73 16.72
C GLN A 10 -10.55 5.79 15.78
N LYS A 11 -11.82 5.52 16.07
CA LYS A 11 -12.75 4.91 15.10
C LYS A 11 -12.80 5.79 13.85
N ARG A 12 -12.48 5.26 12.67
CA ARG A 12 -12.23 5.99 11.43
C ARG A 12 -10.96 6.87 11.49
N GLY A 13 -9.97 6.45 12.25
CA GLY A 13 -8.79 7.21 12.62
C GLY A 13 -7.72 7.36 11.55
N PHE A 14 -7.99 7.07 10.26
CA PHE A 14 -7.01 7.35 9.20
C PHE A 14 -7.63 8.19 8.08
N GLU A 15 -6.83 9.10 7.55
CA GLU A 15 -7.19 10.01 6.47
C GLU A 15 -6.04 10.08 5.47
N TRP A 16 -6.37 10.17 4.20
CA TRP A 16 -5.40 10.27 3.13
C TRP A 16 -5.41 11.64 2.49
N TYR A 17 -4.22 12.15 2.19
CA TYR A 17 -3.99 13.44 1.56
C TYR A 17 -2.94 13.28 0.48
N LYS A 18 -3.14 13.89 -0.69
CA LYS A 18 -2.09 13.98 -1.69
C LYS A 18 -1.02 14.98 -1.23
N LYS A 19 0.26 14.64 -1.41
CA LYS A 19 1.37 15.57 -1.15
C LYS A 19 1.54 16.51 -2.34
N ASN A 20 1.55 17.81 -2.09
CA ASN A 20 1.87 18.83 -3.06
C ASN A 20 3.39 18.94 -3.30
N ALA A 21 3.80 19.63 -4.37
CA ALA A 21 5.21 19.83 -4.70
C ALA A 21 5.98 20.62 -3.61
N ASP A 22 5.31 21.48 -2.88
CA ASP A 22 5.87 22.24 -1.75
C ASP A 22 5.95 21.42 -0.45
N GLY A 23 5.53 20.16 -0.47
CA GLY A 23 5.50 19.25 0.69
C GLY A 23 4.28 19.41 1.59
N SER A 24 3.37 20.34 1.29
CA SER A 24 2.10 20.47 2.01
C SER A 24 1.13 19.33 1.68
N ALA A 25 0.12 19.11 2.53
CA ALA A 25 -0.97 18.20 2.24
C ALA A 25 -2.05 18.92 1.43
N SER A 26 -2.56 18.29 0.40
CA SER A 26 -3.73 18.76 -0.36
C SER A 26 -5.03 18.53 0.42
N MET A 27 -6.16 18.67 -0.25
CA MET A 27 -7.45 18.28 0.31
C MET A 27 -7.47 16.76 0.60
N ARG A 28 -8.22 16.39 1.64
CA ARG A 28 -8.43 14.99 2.01
C ARG A 28 -9.07 14.21 0.87
N LEU A 29 -8.53 13.02 0.59
CA LEU A 29 -9.13 12.07 -0.32
C LEU A 29 -10.47 11.57 0.25
N LYS A 30 -11.46 11.46 -0.62
CA LYS A 30 -12.79 10.93 -0.30
C LYS A 30 -12.85 9.43 -0.58
N GLN A 31 -13.85 8.77 -0.03
CA GLN A 31 -14.13 7.38 -0.40
C GLN A 31 -14.43 7.30 -1.92
N GLY A 32 -13.73 6.42 -2.60
CA GLY A 32 -13.81 6.27 -4.07
C GLY A 32 -12.73 7.01 -4.85
N ASP A 33 -12.00 7.95 -4.23
CA ASP A 33 -10.82 8.53 -4.87
C ASP A 33 -9.72 7.46 -5.01
N LYS A 34 -9.11 7.41 -6.17
CA LYS A 34 -8.04 6.43 -6.46
C LYS A 34 -6.67 7.08 -6.28
N PHE A 35 -5.72 6.28 -5.79
CA PHE A 35 -4.32 6.66 -5.77
C PHE A 35 -3.77 6.72 -7.20
N GLN A 36 -2.99 7.76 -7.51
CA GLN A 36 -2.31 7.92 -8.80
C GLN A 36 -0.90 7.38 -8.69
N LEU A 37 -0.45 6.66 -9.70
CA LEU A 37 0.90 6.10 -9.77
C LEU A 37 1.97 7.19 -9.74
N GLY A 38 3.08 6.92 -9.06
CA GLY A 38 4.20 7.87 -8.92
C GLY A 38 3.90 9.06 -8.01
N GLN A 39 2.71 9.12 -7.41
CA GLN A 39 2.30 10.21 -6.54
C GLN A 39 2.59 9.87 -5.08
N THR A 40 3.05 10.86 -4.33
CA THR A 40 3.23 10.74 -2.88
C THR A 40 1.98 11.17 -2.13
N TYR A 41 1.65 10.42 -1.09
CA TYR A 41 0.50 10.65 -0.22
C TYR A 41 0.92 10.67 1.24
N TYR A 42 0.18 11.40 2.05
CA TYR A 42 0.23 11.31 3.50
C TYR A 42 -0.94 10.49 4.02
N CYS A 43 -0.66 9.52 4.87
CA CYS A 43 -1.66 8.90 5.73
C CYS A 43 -1.54 9.53 7.12
N TRP A 44 -2.63 10.09 7.60
CA TRP A 44 -2.74 10.63 8.95
C TRP A 44 -3.54 9.66 9.81
N LEU A 45 -2.89 9.13 10.86
CA LEU A 45 -3.49 8.25 11.84
C LEU A 45 -3.84 9.07 13.08
N ARG A 46 -5.12 9.29 13.32
CA ARG A 46 -5.60 10.04 14.48
C ARG A 46 -5.53 9.18 15.73
N LEU A 47 -5.03 9.79 16.81
CA LEU A 47 -4.86 9.14 18.08
C LEU A 47 -5.85 9.71 19.11
N ASP A 48 -6.32 8.85 19.99
CA ASP A 48 -6.90 9.18 21.28
C ASP A 48 -5.95 8.77 22.39
N VAL A 49 -5.90 9.54 23.46
CA VAL A 49 -5.05 9.29 24.61
C VAL A 49 -5.92 9.34 25.85
N ASP A 50 -5.86 8.29 26.66
CA ASP A 50 -6.62 8.19 27.89
C ASP A 50 -6.20 9.25 28.91
N LEU A 51 -7.11 9.59 29.82
CA LEU A 51 -6.86 10.55 30.89
C LEU A 51 -5.66 10.10 31.74
N GLY A 52 -4.71 10.99 31.92
CA GLY A 52 -3.47 10.73 32.67
C GLY A 52 -2.30 10.25 31.82
N TYR A 53 -2.51 9.99 30.53
CA TYR A 53 -1.45 9.66 29.59
C TYR A 53 -1.12 10.83 28.69
N GLN A 54 0.11 10.84 28.17
CA GLN A 54 0.53 11.79 27.13
C GLN A 54 1.58 11.16 26.22
N ILE A 55 1.60 11.59 24.96
CA ILE A 55 2.60 11.19 24.00
C ILE A 55 3.70 12.24 23.97
N SER A 56 4.97 11.80 24.16
CA SER A 56 6.12 12.72 24.03
C SER A 56 6.13 13.38 22.64
N ALA A 57 6.39 14.68 22.60
CA ALA A 57 6.52 15.42 21.35
C ALA A 57 7.65 14.85 20.44
N ASN A 58 8.67 14.22 21.06
CA ASN A 58 9.79 13.61 20.38
C ASN A 58 9.64 12.07 20.22
N ALA A 59 8.41 11.55 20.29
CA ALA A 59 8.15 10.13 20.17
C ALA A 59 8.70 9.60 18.83
N ASN A 60 9.48 8.51 18.92
CA ASN A 60 9.98 7.83 17.73
C ASN A 60 8.92 6.85 17.24
N VAL A 61 8.32 7.15 16.10
CA VAL A 61 7.18 6.40 15.58
C VAL A 61 7.51 5.75 14.25
N SER A 62 6.99 4.55 14.07
CA SER A 62 7.03 3.85 12.77
C SER A 62 5.70 3.16 12.49
N VAL A 63 5.35 3.02 11.22
CA VAL A 63 4.18 2.30 10.75
C VAL A 63 4.65 1.28 9.72
N ASN A 64 4.45 0.00 9.99
CA ASN A 64 4.93 -1.10 9.15
C ASN A 64 6.43 -0.98 8.82
N GLY A 65 7.25 -0.64 9.82
CA GLY A 65 8.69 -0.44 9.66
C GLY A 65 9.10 0.88 9.01
N LYS A 66 8.16 1.65 8.47
CA LYS A 66 8.42 2.95 7.84
C LYS A 66 8.40 4.07 8.88
N LYS A 67 9.43 4.92 8.88
CA LYS A 67 9.52 6.07 9.78
C LYS A 67 8.29 6.98 9.60
N ALA A 68 7.72 7.40 10.71
CA ALA A 68 6.58 8.29 10.76
C ALA A 68 6.87 9.51 11.64
N VAL A 69 6.02 10.52 11.58
CA VAL A 69 6.16 11.75 12.37
C VAL A 69 4.92 11.89 13.24
N TYR A 70 5.11 12.00 14.55
CA TYR A 70 4.06 12.41 15.45
C TYR A 70 3.89 13.94 15.41
N VAL A 71 2.65 14.42 15.28
CA VAL A 71 2.29 15.85 15.27
C VAL A 71 1.46 16.15 16.52
N PRO A 72 2.09 16.65 17.61
CA PRO A 72 1.45 16.77 18.93
C PRO A 72 0.19 17.63 18.91
N GLY A 73 0.23 18.79 18.24
CA GLY A 73 -0.90 19.74 18.19
C GLY A 73 -2.13 19.22 17.47
N ALA A 74 -1.98 18.22 16.61
CA ALA A 74 -3.07 17.59 15.87
C ALA A 74 -3.42 16.18 16.40
N MET A 75 -2.64 15.63 17.32
CA MET A 75 -2.78 14.27 17.85
C MET A 75 -2.83 13.23 16.73
N VAL A 76 -1.92 13.35 15.75
CA VAL A 76 -1.83 12.44 14.60
C VAL A 76 -0.42 11.90 14.40
N ILE A 77 -0.34 10.68 13.90
CA ILE A 77 0.87 10.14 13.28
C ILE A 77 0.74 10.36 11.77
N LYS A 78 1.72 11.03 11.18
CA LYS A 78 1.79 11.27 9.73
C LYS A 78 2.82 10.32 9.12
N VAL A 79 2.39 9.54 8.15
CA VAL A 79 3.24 8.64 7.37
C VAL A 79 3.19 9.04 5.90
N GLU A 80 4.35 9.03 5.25
CA GLU A 80 4.47 9.35 3.84
C GLU A 80 4.56 8.05 3.03
N PHE A 81 3.72 7.92 2.00
CA PHE A 81 3.72 6.81 1.06
C PHE A 81 3.82 7.35 -0.35
N THR A 82 4.73 6.81 -1.13
CA THR A 82 4.79 7.06 -2.57
C THR A 82 4.25 5.81 -3.27
N THR A 83 3.22 6.01 -4.08
CA THR A 83 2.74 4.95 -4.96
C THR A 83 3.81 4.74 -6.03
N GLN A 84 4.39 3.57 -6.05
CA GLN A 84 5.32 3.22 -7.12
C GLN A 84 4.49 2.88 -8.36
N GLY A 85 4.87 3.43 -9.51
CA GLY A 85 4.35 3.00 -10.78
C GLY A 85 4.90 1.61 -11.05
N GLY A 86 4.14 0.59 -10.70
CA GLY A 86 4.37 -0.76 -11.19
C GLY A 86 3.67 -0.94 -12.54
N VAL A 87 4.26 -1.65 -13.44
CA VAL A 87 3.55 -2.20 -14.60
C VAL A 87 2.58 -3.23 -14.02
N TRP A 88 1.27 -3.12 -14.33
CA TRP A 88 0.32 -4.14 -13.91
C TRP A 88 0.79 -5.51 -14.39
N GLY A 89 0.83 -6.50 -13.50
CA GLY A 89 1.35 -7.82 -13.80
C GLY A 89 2.89 -7.94 -13.82
N ASP A 90 3.62 -6.90 -13.42
CA ASP A 90 5.06 -7.00 -13.11
C ASP A 90 5.22 -7.61 -11.71
N LEU A 91 5.32 -8.92 -11.67
CA LEU A 91 5.40 -9.66 -10.41
C LEU A 91 6.85 -9.88 -9.94
N ASN A 92 7.81 -9.83 -10.87
CA ASN A 92 9.23 -9.97 -10.55
C ASN A 92 9.92 -8.65 -10.19
N GLY A 93 9.30 -7.49 -10.49
CA GLY A 93 9.80 -6.16 -10.13
C GLY A 93 10.82 -5.59 -11.13
N ASP A 94 10.87 -6.10 -12.36
CA ASP A 94 11.82 -5.63 -13.39
C ASP A 94 11.28 -4.45 -14.21
N SER A 95 10.10 -3.92 -13.88
CA SER A 95 9.37 -2.84 -14.56
C SER A 95 8.87 -3.21 -15.96
N LYS A 96 8.76 -4.49 -16.25
CA LYS A 96 8.18 -5.01 -17.48
C LYS A 96 7.10 -6.03 -17.14
N ARG A 97 6.19 -6.26 -18.06
CA ARG A 97 5.25 -7.37 -18.01
C ARG A 97 5.56 -8.31 -19.15
N ASN A 98 6.00 -9.50 -18.82
CA ASN A 98 6.44 -10.49 -19.80
C ASN A 98 6.31 -11.92 -19.22
N ILE A 99 6.83 -12.90 -19.93
CA ILE A 99 6.74 -14.30 -19.53
C ILE A 99 7.44 -14.62 -18.20
N MET A 100 8.38 -13.79 -17.76
CA MET A 100 9.07 -13.97 -16.48
C MET A 100 8.13 -13.73 -15.29
N ASP A 101 7.13 -12.86 -15.47
CA ASP A 101 6.09 -12.63 -14.45
C ASP A 101 5.11 -13.79 -14.38
N VAL A 102 4.77 -14.37 -15.52
CA VAL A 102 3.99 -15.61 -15.59
C VAL A 102 4.70 -16.74 -14.85
N GLN A 103 6.02 -16.86 -15.02
CA GLN A 103 6.83 -17.83 -14.27
C GLN A 103 6.85 -17.54 -12.77
N ALA A 104 6.92 -16.27 -12.36
CA ALA A 104 6.87 -15.88 -10.95
C ALA A 104 5.52 -16.25 -10.31
N LEU A 105 4.41 -16.02 -11.00
CA LEU A 105 3.08 -16.41 -10.53
C LEU A 105 2.93 -17.95 -10.49
N TYR A 106 3.41 -18.64 -11.50
CA TYR A 106 3.39 -20.11 -11.51
C TYR A 106 4.19 -20.69 -10.34
N ALA A 107 5.38 -20.16 -10.07
CA ALA A 107 6.19 -20.59 -8.93
C ALA A 107 5.45 -20.38 -7.60
N TYR A 108 4.79 -19.24 -7.42
CA TYR A 108 3.99 -18.94 -6.24
C TYR A 108 2.79 -19.88 -6.09
N LEU A 109 2.07 -20.18 -7.17
CA LEU A 109 0.92 -21.10 -7.15
C LEU A 109 1.32 -22.55 -6.82
N THR A 110 2.53 -22.95 -7.20
CA THR A 110 3.05 -24.29 -6.93
C THR A 110 3.75 -24.41 -5.57
N ASP A 111 4.34 -23.31 -5.10
CA ASP A 111 5.01 -23.20 -3.81
C ASP A 111 4.78 -21.78 -3.20
N PRO A 112 3.78 -21.62 -2.32
CA PRO A 112 3.47 -20.34 -1.72
C PRO A 112 4.60 -19.71 -0.88
N SER A 113 5.67 -20.43 -0.58
CA SER A 113 6.85 -19.87 0.06
C SER A 113 7.67 -18.97 -0.89
N GLN A 114 7.47 -19.12 -2.19
CA GLN A 114 8.12 -18.33 -3.24
C GLN A 114 7.28 -17.09 -3.60
N SER A 115 7.04 -16.24 -2.61
CA SER A 115 6.27 -15.01 -2.85
C SER A 115 6.95 -14.11 -3.89
N PRO A 116 6.21 -13.62 -4.90
CA PRO A 116 6.74 -12.69 -5.88
C PRO A 116 7.23 -11.39 -5.25
N THR A 117 8.13 -10.69 -5.92
CA THR A 117 8.68 -9.39 -5.47
C THR A 117 7.59 -8.35 -5.24
N ALA A 118 6.55 -8.35 -6.08
CA ALA A 118 5.37 -7.49 -5.93
C ALA A 118 4.49 -7.85 -4.72
N GLY A 119 4.69 -9.02 -4.12
CA GLY A 119 3.91 -9.54 -3.00
C GLY A 119 2.67 -10.35 -3.43
N ALA A 120 2.19 -11.22 -2.55
CA ALA A 120 1.08 -12.13 -2.82
C ALA A 120 -0.22 -11.42 -3.26
N ASN A 121 -0.51 -10.26 -2.67
CA ASN A 121 -1.72 -9.49 -3.02
C ASN A 121 -1.70 -8.92 -4.45
N ALA A 122 -0.53 -8.85 -5.11
CA ALA A 122 -0.42 -8.41 -6.49
C ALA A 122 -0.68 -9.55 -7.50
N CYS A 123 -0.91 -10.76 -7.01
CA CYS A 123 -1.13 -11.95 -7.82
C CYS A 123 -2.61 -12.19 -8.17
N ASP A 124 -3.54 -11.58 -7.45
CA ASP A 124 -4.97 -11.52 -7.81
C ASP A 124 -5.13 -10.49 -8.94
N LEU A 125 -4.99 -10.97 -10.15
CA LEU A 125 -4.90 -10.12 -11.34
C LEU A 125 -6.25 -9.89 -12.02
N ASN A 126 -7.22 -10.77 -11.74
CA ASN A 126 -8.60 -10.66 -12.21
C ASN A 126 -9.52 -9.98 -11.17
N ASP A 127 -8.99 -9.70 -9.94
CA ASP A 127 -9.69 -9.02 -8.82
C ASP A 127 -10.93 -9.80 -8.35
N ASP A 128 -10.87 -11.15 -8.36
CA ASP A 128 -11.95 -12.01 -7.90
C ASP A 128 -11.83 -12.41 -6.41
N GLY A 129 -10.73 -12.01 -5.77
CA GLY A 129 -10.43 -12.27 -4.35
C GLY A 129 -9.67 -13.58 -4.12
N SER A 130 -9.31 -14.30 -5.16
CA SER A 130 -8.52 -15.54 -5.10
C SER A 130 -7.23 -15.37 -5.91
N VAL A 131 -6.20 -16.12 -5.58
CA VAL A 131 -5.00 -16.22 -6.41
C VAL A 131 -4.90 -17.65 -6.94
N ASP A 132 -5.19 -17.85 -8.21
CA ASP A 132 -5.28 -19.19 -8.79
C ASP A 132 -4.86 -19.26 -10.27
N VAL A 133 -5.21 -20.35 -10.92
CA VAL A 133 -4.84 -20.60 -12.33
C VAL A 133 -5.49 -19.62 -13.31
N TYR A 134 -6.60 -18.98 -12.95
CA TYR A 134 -7.25 -17.99 -13.80
C TYR A 134 -6.44 -16.68 -13.86
N ASP A 135 -5.77 -16.29 -12.77
CA ASP A 135 -4.82 -15.19 -12.77
C ASP A 135 -3.61 -15.48 -13.65
N LEU A 136 -3.10 -16.73 -13.55
CA LEU A 136 -1.99 -17.18 -14.38
C LEU A 136 -2.35 -17.13 -15.86
N GLN A 137 -3.52 -17.61 -16.22
CA GLN A 137 -4.02 -17.57 -17.60
C GLN A 137 -4.17 -16.12 -18.06
N PHE A 138 -4.80 -15.26 -17.26
CA PHE A 138 -5.01 -13.86 -17.61
C PHE A 138 -3.68 -13.12 -17.79
N LEU A 139 -2.72 -13.31 -16.89
CA LEU A 139 -1.39 -12.73 -17.04
C LEU A 139 -0.69 -13.20 -18.30
N TYR A 140 -0.79 -14.50 -18.62
CA TYR A 140 -0.21 -15.06 -19.84
C TYR A 140 -0.82 -14.42 -21.10
N GLU A 141 -2.13 -14.31 -21.16
CA GLU A 141 -2.84 -13.69 -22.30
C GLU A 141 -2.43 -12.22 -22.49
N VAL A 142 -2.30 -11.46 -21.40
CA VAL A 142 -1.88 -10.07 -21.46
C VAL A 142 -0.38 -9.95 -21.80
N ALA A 143 0.47 -10.81 -21.25
CA ALA A 143 1.91 -10.80 -21.50
C ALA A 143 2.25 -11.19 -22.96
N THR A 144 1.40 -11.98 -23.60
CA THR A 144 1.53 -12.39 -25.01
C THR A 144 0.74 -11.53 -26.00
N GLY A 145 -0.02 -10.53 -25.51
CA GLY A 145 -0.82 -9.63 -26.34
C GLY A 145 -2.15 -10.22 -26.80
N LEU A 146 -2.61 -11.32 -26.23
CA LEU A 146 -3.91 -11.94 -26.51
C LEU A 146 -5.06 -11.26 -25.79
N ALA A 147 -4.76 -10.57 -24.67
CA ALA A 147 -5.70 -9.76 -23.92
C ALA A 147 -5.10 -8.37 -23.57
N THR A 148 -5.96 -7.43 -23.17
CA THR A 148 -5.54 -6.10 -22.69
C THR A 148 -5.56 -6.09 -21.16
N PRO A 149 -4.58 -5.42 -20.50
CA PRO A 149 -4.61 -5.26 -19.05
C PRO A 149 -5.81 -4.41 -18.63
N PRO A 150 -6.30 -4.59 -17.38
CA PRO A 150 -7.29 -3.68 -16.81
C PRO A 150 -6.74 -2.23 -16.77
N LEU A 151 -7.64 -1.26 -16.89
CA LEU A 151 -7.32 0.18 -16.85
C LEU A 151 -7.14 0.68 -15.41
#